data_b218eef4815f4cd90b68517a14f17c3e
#
_entry.id   b218eef4815f4cd90b68517a14f17c3e
#
_cell.length_a   1.000
_cell.length_b   1.000
_cell.length_c   1.000
_cell.angle_alpha   90.00
_cell.angle_beta   90.00
_cell.angle_gamma   90.00
#
_symmetry.space_group_name_H-M   'P 1'
#
loop_
_entity.id
_entity.type
_entity.pdbx_description
1 polymer ?
#
loop_
_entity_poly.entity_id
_entity_poly.type
_entity_poly.pdbx_seq_one_letter_code
_entity_poly.pdbx_strand_id
1 'polypeptide(L)'
;VKVKILGAGPDRQRLEELARQENAPVEFLGYQDHGSMAAWLRASDITVNSLVKSAVQSIVTKIGDYLASGKPMVNTGSSPEFRNKVTTDGFGLNVVAENPEALADVLEELARNPSLRKIMGARGRAVAEREFDQRTSYLAIVNLLRNLI
;
A
#
# COMPACT_ATOMS: atom_id res chain seq x y z
N VAL A 1 -8.37 -12.50 -9.66
CA VAL A 1 -7.98 -11.18 -9.12
C VAL A 1 -7.94 -10.19 -10.27
N LYS A 2 -8.50 -8.98 -10.11
CA LYS A 2 -8.33 -7.87 -11.07
C LYS A 2 -7.40 -6.84 -10.46
N VAL A 3 -6.44 -6.36 -11.23
CA VAL A 3 -5.47 -5.35 -10.78
C VAL A 3 -5.79 -4.00 -11.40
N LYS A 4 -5.76 -2.94 -10.59
CA LYS A 4 -5.91 -1.55 -11.06
C LYS A 4 -4.66 -0.77 -10.72
N ILE A 5 -4.09 -0.09 -11.72
CA ILE A 5 -2.89 0.72 -11.58
C ILE A 5 -3.27 2.18 -11.79
N LEU A 6 -3.07 3.00 -10.76
CA LEU A 6 -3.28 4.43 -10.78
C LEU A 6 -1.93 5.14 -10.93
N GLY A 7 -1.84 6.06 -11.87
CA GLY A 7 -0.63 6.83 -12.13
C GLY A 7 -0.35 6.98 -13.61
N ALA A 8 0.61 7.86 -13.93
CA ALA A 8 1.02 8.21 -15.29
C ALA A 8 2.56 8.30 -15.40
N GLY A 9 3.26 7.33 -14.84
CA GLY A 9 4.71 7.25 -14.89
C GLY A 9 5.28 6.86 -16.27
N PRO A 10 6.58 7.03 -16.49
CA PRO A 10 7.23 6.76 -17.77
C PRO A 10 7.12 5.29 -18.22
N ASP A 11 7.00 4.37 -17.29
CA ASP A 11 6.90 2.93 -17.60
C ASP A 11 5.49 2.48 -18.06
N ARG A 12 4.51 3.38 -18.08
CA ARG A 12 3.12 3.02 -18.37
C ARG A 12 2.97 2.23 -19.66
N GLN A 13 3.52 2.75 -20.76
CA GLN A 13 3.38 2.10 -22.07
C GLN A 13 4.00 0.69 -22.09
N ARG A 14 5.17 0.53 -21.48
CA ARG A 14 5.83 -0.78 -21.34
C ARG A 14 5.01 -1.76 -20.53
N LEU A 15 4.40 -1.30 -19.43
CA LEU A 15 3.57 -2.13 -18.56
C LEU A 15 2.22 -2.50 -19.23
N GLU A 16 1.60 -1.60 -19.99
CA GLU A 16 0.40 -1.88 -20.77
C GLU A 16 0.67 -2.93 -21.85
N GLU A 17 1.84 -2.84 -22.52
CA GLU A 17 2.26 -3.83 -23.51
C GLU A 17 2.49 -5.20 -22.87
N LEU A 18 3.21 -5.25 -21.75
CA LEU A 18 3.44 -6.50 -21.00
C LEU A 18 2.11 -7.14 -20.55
N ALA A 19 1.20 -6.33 -19.98
CA ALA A 19 -0.11 -6.84 -19.55
C ALA A 19 -0.92 -7.43 -20.71
N ARG A 20 -0.82 -6.86 -21.92
CA ARG A 20 -1.46 -7.37 -23.11
C ARG A 20 -0.83 -8.68 -23.59
N GLN A 21 0.51 -8.76 -23.60
CA GLN A 21 1.25 -9.97 -23.99
C GLN A 21 0.93 -11.15 -23.08
N GLU A 22 0.86 -10.89 -21.78
CA GLU A 22 0.57 -11.89 -20.76
C GLU A 22 -0.95 -12.15 -20.58
N ASN A 23 -1.80 -11.46 -21.34
CA ASN A 23 -3.25 -11.49 -21.14
C ASN A 23 -3.66 -11.27 -19.66
N ALA A 24 -2.94 -10.40 -18.98
CA ALA A 24 -3.11 -10.15 -17.55
C ALA A 24 -4.34 -9.24 -17.30
N PRO A 25 -5.17 -9.51 -16.27
CA PRO A 25 -6.36 -8.74 -15.95
C PRO A 25 -6.00 -7.41 -15.23
N VAL A 26 -5.26 -6.55 -15.90
CA VAL A 26 -4.77 -5.27 -15.40
C VAL A 26 -5.46 -4.11 -16.11
N GLU A 27 -5.94 -3.14 -15.36
CA GLU A 27 -6.53 -1.91 -15.86
C GLU A 27 -5.68 -0.70 -15.43
N PHE A 28 -5.26 0.10 -16.39
CA PHE A 28 -4.45 1.31 -16.16
C PHE A 28 -5.35 2.54 -16.16
N LEU A 29 -5.61 3.11 -14.99
CA LEU A 29 -6.55 4.21 -14.78
C LEU A 29 -5.95 5.59 -15.02
N GLY A 30 -4.64 5.68 -15.25
CA GLY A 30 -3.95 6.96 -15.41
C GLY A 30 -3.86 7.75 -14.11
N TYR A 31 -3.55 9.05 -14.25
CA TYR A 31 -3.54 9.98 -13.12
C TYR A 31 -4.97 10.11 -12.56
N GLN A 32 -5.05 10.09 -11.24
CA GLN A 32 -6.30 10.33 -10.50
C GLN A 32 -6.07 11.47 -9.51
N ASP A 33 -7.05 12.34 -9.35
CA ASP A 33 -7.06 13.30 -8.24
C ASP A 33 -7.21 12.58 -6.90
N HIS A 34 -6.92 13.27 -5.80
CA HIS A 34 -6.92 12.67 -4.47
C HIS A 34 -8.29 12.07 -4.08
N GLY A 35 -9.39 12.73 -4.44
CA GLY A 35 -10.75 12.24 -4.15
C GLY A 35 -11.06 10.94 -4.89
N SER A 36 -10.76 10.90 -6.18
CA SER A 36 -10.90 9.71 -7.02
C SER A 36 -9.99 8.57 -6.56
N MET A 37 -8.72 8.85 -6.23
CA MET A 37 -7.79 7.89 -5.66
C MET A 37 -8.34 7.28 -4.36
N ALA A 38 -8.82 8.10 -3.44
CA ALA A 38 -9.40 7.64 -2.19
C ALA A 38 -10.65 6.77 -2.41
N ALA A 39 -11.48 7.08 -3.41
CA ALA A 39 -12.63 6.27 -3.79
C ALA A 39 -12.18 4.89 -4.32
N TRP A 40 -11.16 4.84 -5.19
CA TRP A 40 -10.58 3.58 -5.67
C TRP A 40 -9.99 2.74 -4.54
N LEU A 41 -9.24 3.33 -3.61
CA LEU A 41 -8.69 2.63 -2.46
C LEU A 41 -9.79 2.03 -1.58
N ARG A 42 -10.87 2.77 -1.33
CA ARG A 42 -12.03 2.26 -0.57
C ARG A 42 -12.75 1.12 -1.28
N ALA A 43 -12.84 1.18 -2.61
CA ALA A 43 -13.48 0.15 -3.43
C ALA A 43 -12.60 -1.11 -3.64
N SER A 44 -11.30 -1.03 -3.37
CA SER A 44 -10.39 -2.18 -3.50
C SER A 44 -10.56 -3.16 -2.35
N ASP A 45 -10.12 -4.40 -2.54
CA ASP A 45 -10.05 -5.42 -1.49
C ASP A 45 -8.67 -5.48 -0.84
N ILE A 46 -7.62 -5.15 -1.59
CA ILE A 46 -6.21 -5.26 -1.21
C ILE A 46 -5.45 -4.08 -1.81
N THR A 47 -4.51 -3.52 -1.08
CA THR A 47 -3.54 -2.54 -1.59
C THR A 47 -2.17 -3.18 -1.76
N VAL A 48 -1.41 -2.77 -2.79
CA VAL A 48 -0.10 -3.34 -3.08
C VAL A 48 0.97 -2.24 -3.09
N ASN A 49 1.91 -2.32 -2.17
CA ASN A 49 3.12 -1.51 -2.16
C ASN A 49 4.22 -2.23 -2.95
N SER A 50 4.14 -2.13 -4.28
CA SER A 50 5.09 -2.74 -5.20
C SER A 50 6.34 -1.88 -5.33
N LEU A 51 7.46 -2.37 -4.81
CA LEU A 51 8.78 -1.74 -4.90
C LEU A 51 9.79 -2.77 -5.41
N VAL A 52 10.73 -2.32 -6.23
CA VAL A 52 11.87 -3.13 -6.68
C VAL A 52 12.88 -3.27 -5.55
N LYS A 53 13.73 -4.30 -5.62
CA LYS A 53 14.73 -4.61 -4.58
C LYS A 53 15.72 -3.47 -4.32
N SER A 54 16.04 -2.68 -5.35
CA SER A 54 16.93 -1.53 -5.24
C SER A 54 16.31 -0.29 -4.60
N ALA A 55 14.99 -0.27 -4.38
CA ALA A 55 14.30 0.83 -3.73
C ALA A 55 14.46 0.73 -2.21
N VAL A 56 15.31 1.60 -1.65
CA VAL A 56 15.69 1.59 -0.23
C VAL A 56 14.86 2.53 0.66
N GLN A 57 13.76 3.09 0.14
CA GLN A 57 12.90 3.95 0.92
C GLN A 57 12.29 3.20 2.12
N SER A 58 12.41 3.80 3.31
CA SER A 58 11.83 3.22 4.54
C SER A 58 10.32 3.20 4.46
N ILE A 59 9.72 4.37 4.22
CA ILE A 59 8.27 4.54 4.09
C ILE A 59 8.01 5.45 2.86
N VAL A 60 7.15 4.98 1.96
CA VAL A 60 6.72 5.78 0.80
C VAL A 60 5.44 6.55 1.15
N THR A 61 5.27 7.73 0.56
CA THR A 61 4.16 8.67 0.89
C THR A 61 2.77 8.06 0.78
N LYS A 62 2.55 7.13 -0.14
CA LYS A 62 1.26 6.45 -0.35
C LYS A 62 0.81 5.53 0.79
N ILE A 63 1.71 5.18 1.72
CA ILE A 63 1.39 4.24 2.81
C ILE A 63 0.27 4.78 3.71
N GLY A 64 0.30 6.07 4.03
CA GLY A 64 -0.76 6.70 4.82
C GLY A 64 -2.14 6.51 4.20
N ASP A 65 -2.28 6.74 2.90
CA ASP A 65 -3.53 6.57 2.16
C ASP A 65 -3.98 5.09 2.12
N TYR A 66 -3.04 4.18 1.91
CA TYR A 66 -3.32 2.73 1.90
C TYR A 66 -3.87 2.26 3.25
N LEU A 67 -3.20 2.60 4.33
CA LEU A 67 -3.64 2.26 5.67
C LEU A 67 -4.96 2.95 6.05
N ALA A 68 -5.12 4.22 5.69
CA ALA A 68 -6.36 4.97 5.91
C ALA A 68 -7.57 4.38 5.15
N SER A 69 -7.34 3.66 4.06
CA SER A 69 -8.42 2.98 3.32
C SER A 69 -9.05 1.81 4.09
N GLY A 70 -8.38 1.31 5.13
CA GLY A 70 -8.83 0.15 5.91
C GLY A 70 -8.72 -1.18 5.14
N LYS A 71 -7.80 -1.27 4.18
CA LYS A 71 -7.54 -2.48 3.40
C LYS A 71 -6.21 -3.10 3.80
N PRO A 72 -6.07 -4.44 3.72
CA PRO A 72 -4.79 -5.10 3.93
C PRO A 72 -3.79 -4.65 2.88
N MET A 73 -2.52 -4.60 3.25
CA MET A 73 -1.45 -4.23 2.33
C MET A 73 -0.51 -5.40 2.06
N VAL A 74 -0.21 -5.65 0.79
CA VAL A 74 0.91 -6.51 0.40
C VAL A 74 2.12 -5.62 0.13
N ASN A 75 3.24 -5.90 0.78
CA ASN A 75 4.46 -5.09 0.72
C ASN A 75 5.62 -5.87 0.11
N THR A 76 6.21 -5.37 -0.97
CA THR A 76 7.45 -5.91 -1.54
C THR A 76 8.68 -5.07 -1.17
N GLY A 77 8.50 -3.95 -0.47
CA GLY A 77 9.61 -3.10 -0.06
C GLY A 77 10.64 -3.84 0.80
N SER A 78 11.91 -3.50 0.62
CA SER A 78 13.06 -4.17 1.24
C SER A 78 13.49 -3.57 2.58
N SER A 79 12.98 -2.38 2.98
CA SER A 79 13.33 -1.75 4.27
C SER A 79 13.03 -2.69 5.44
N PRO A 80 14.03 -3.10 6.24
CA PRO A 80 13.81 -3.99 7.38
C PRO A 80 12.87 -3.38 8.41
N GLU A 81 12.98 -2.08 8.66
CA GLU A 81 12.14 -1.33 9.59
C GLU A 81 10.67 -1.40 9.18
N PHE A 82 10.37 -1.09 7.91
CA PHE A 82 9.00 -1.11 7.42
C PHE A 82 8.43 -2.53 7.35
N ARG A 83 9.23 -3.52 6.94
CA ARG A 83 8.83 -4.93 6.96
C ARG A 83 8.50 -5.41 8.38
N ASN A 84 9.32 -5.04 9.35
CA ASN A 84 9.03 -5.34 10.76
C ASN A 84 7.71 -4.70 11.20
N LYS A 85 7.49 -3.44 10.85
CA LYS A 85 6.24 -2.72 11.15
C LYS A 85 5.02 -3.41 10.54
N VAL A 86 5.06 -3.84 9.26
CA VAL A 86 3.99 -4.59 8.60
C VAL A 86 3.63 -5.84 9.40
N THR A 87 4.64 -6.57 9.88
CA THR A 87 4.44 -7.81 10.65
C THR A 87 3.94 -7.53 12.06
N THR A 88 4.58 -6.61 12.78
CA THR A 88 4.28 -6.34 14.20
C THR A 88 2.90 -5.70 14.38
N ASP A 89 2.56 -4.71 13.54
CA ASP A 89 1.24 -4.08 13.57
C ASP A 89 0.18 -4.94 12.87
N GLY A 90 0.58 -5.92 12.08
CA GLY A 90 -0.29 -6.93 11.48
C GLY A 90 -1.30 -6.39 10.49
N PHE A 91 -0.97 -5.34 9.75
CA PHE A 91 -1.86 -4.72 8.77
C PHE A 91 -1.66 -5.22 7.34
N GLY A 92 -0.75 -6.18 7.13
CA GLY A 92 -0.45 -6.69 5.81
C GLY A 92 0.52 -7.85 5.80
N LEU A 93 0.95 -8.24 4.62
CA LEU A 93 1.90 -9.34 4.38
C LEU A 93 3.11 -8.83 3.60
N ASN A 94 4.29 -9.32 3.97
CA ASN A 94 5.54 -9.03 3.27
C ASN A 94 5.87 -10.12 2.25
N VAL A 95 6.18 -9.69 1.04
CA VAL A 95 6.66 -10.55 -0.04
C VAL A 95 8.10 -10.16 -0.39
N VAL A 96 8.87 -11.09 -0.91
CA VAL A 96 10.20 -10.79 -1.46
C VAL A 96 10.02 -10.01 -2.75
N ALA A 97 10.76 -8.89 -2.91
CA ALA A 97 10.74 -8.11 -4.14
C ALA A 97 11.18 -8.96 -5.34
N GLU A 98 10.62 -8.64 -6.52
CA GLU A 98 10.97 -9.32 -7.79
C GLU A 98 10.66 -10.84 -7.78
N ASN A 99 9.71 -11.26 -6.96
CA ASN A 99 9.19 -12.63 -6.95
C ASN A 99 7.68 -12.61 -7.27
N PRO A 100 7.30 -12.73 -8.55
CA PRO A 100 5.91 -12.65 -8.98
C PRO A 100 5.07 -13.82 -8.48
N GLU A 101 5.64 -15.03 -8.35
CA GLU A 101 4.94 -16.21 -7.85
C GLU A 101 4.53 -16.01 -6.39
N ALA A 102 5.46 -15.59 -5.53
CA ALA A 102 5.16 -15.32 -4.12
C ALA A 102 4.15 -14.17 -3.96
N LEU A 103 4.18 -13.16 -4.85
CA LEU A 103 3.18 -12.10 -4.86
C LEU A 103 1.80 -12.64 -5.23
N ALA A 104 1.72 -13.50 -6.23
CA ALA A 104 0.48 -14.13 -6.66
C ALA A 104 -0.13 -14.98 -5.55
N ASP A 105 0.67 -15.81 -4.88
CA ASP A 105 0.24 -16.67 -3.77
C ASP A 105 -0.38 -15.86 -2.63
N VAL A 106 0.28 -14.78 -2.22
CA VAL A 106 -0.20 -13.90 -1.15
C VAL A 106 -1.49 -13.16 -1.56
N LEU A 107 -1.59 -12.73 -2.81
CA LEU A 107 -2.82 -12.10 -3.32
C LEU A 107 -3.99 -13.10 -3.36
N GLU A 108 -3.73 -14.36 -3.73
CA GLU A 108 -4.75 -15.42 -3.68
C GLU A 108 -5.17 -15.77 -2.25
N GLU A 109 -4.22 -15.88 -1.32
CA GLU A 109 -4.50 -16.10 0.10
C GLU A 109 -5.46 -15.03 0.63
N LEU A 110 -5.12 -13.76 0.41
CA LEU A 110 -5.97 -12.65 0.84
C LEU A 110 -7.31 -12.62 0.10
N ALA A 111 -7.35 -12.95 -1.20
CA ALA A 111 -8.59 -12.99 -1.97
C ALA A 111 -9.57 -14.04 -1.41
N ARG A 112 -9.07 -15.20 -1.02
CA ARG A 112 -9.85 -16.32 -0.45
C ARG A 112 -10.25 -16.13 1.00
N ASN A 113 -9.65 -15.16 1.72
CA ASN A 113 -9.88 -14.97 3.17
C ASN A 113 -10.41 -13.57 3.52
N PRO A 114 -11.73 -13.32 3.37
CA PRO A 114 -12.36 -12.04 3.70
C PRO A 114 -12.18 -11.64 5.18
N SER A 115 -12.20 -12.61 6.08
CA SER A 115 -12.02 -12.35 7.51
C SER A 115 -10.64 -11.82 7.82
N LEU A 116 -9.59 -12.40 7.22
CA LEU A 116 -8.22 -11.93 7.35
C LEU A 116 -8.06 -10.51 6.80
N ARG A 117 -8.64 -10.24 5.60
CA ARG A 117 -8.65 -8.88 5.03
C ARG A 117 -9.26 -7.86 5.98
N LYS A 118 -10.40 -8.20 6.59
CA LYS A 118 -11.09 -7.30 7.54
C LYS A 118 -10.24 -7.01 8.78
N ILE A 119 -9.60 -8.02 9.35
CA ILE A 119 -8.74 -7.87 10.54
C ILE A 119 -7.53 -7.00 10.20
N MET A 120 -6.81 -7.31 9.14
CA MET A 120 -5.64 -6.55 8.70
C MET A 120 -6.01 -5.12 8.34
N GLY A 121 -7.10 -4.92 7.62
CA GLY A 121 -7.59 -3.59 7.25
C GLY A 121 -7.92 -2.73 8.47
N ALA A 122 -8.58 -3.29 9.48
CA ALA A 122 -8.89 -2.58 10.72
C ALA A 122 -7.61 -2.18 11.48
N ARG A 123 -6.61 -3.04 11.54
CA ARG A 123 -5.30 -2.75 12.12
C ARG A 123 -4.58 -1.63 11.35
N GLY A 124 -4.58 -1.71 10.02
CA GLY A 124 -4.02 -0.64 9.17
C GLY A 124 -4.69 0.71 9.42
N ARG A 125 -6.01 0.74 9.51
CA ARG A 125 -6.77 1.95 9.82
C ARG A 125 -6.38 2.53 11.17
N ALA A 126 -6.24 1.73 12.21
CA ALA A 126 -5.79 2.17 13.53
C ALA A 126 -4.36 2.76 13.51
N VAL A 127 -3.46 2.16 12.72
CA VAL A 127 -2.12 2.72 12.50
C VAL A 127 -2.18 4.06 11.78
N ALA A 128 -3.02 4.19 10.74
CA ALA A 128 -3.19 5.46 10.02
C ALA A 128 -3.68 6.59 10.94
N GLU A 129 -4.66 6.32 11.76
CA GLU A 129 -5.21 7.29 12.72
C GLU A 129 -4.19 7.71 13.79
N ARG A 130 -3.36 6.77 14.23
CA ARG A 130 -2.33 7.04 15.26
C ARG A 130 -1.12 7.80 14.71
N GLU A 131 -0.66 7.47 13.49
CA GLU A 131 0.66 7.89 13.02
C GLU A 131 0.63 8.81 11.79
N PHE A 132 -0.46 8.80 11.02
CA PHE A 132 -0.56 9.54 9.76
C PHE A 132 -1.66 10.62 9.77
N ASP A 133 -2.41 10.77 10.87
CA ASP A 133 -3.37 11.89 10.98
C ASP A 133 -2.60 13.19 11.20
N GLN A 134 -2.76 14.13 10.26
CA GLN A 134 -2.13 15.45 10.31
C GLN A 134 -2.44 16.20 11.60
N ARG A 135 -3.66 16.06 12.12
CA ARG A 135 -4.09 16.75 13.34
C ARG A 135 -3.25 16.33 14.54
N THR A 136 -3.01 15.03 14.70
CA THR A 136 -2.18 14.52 15.80
C THR A 136 -0.69 14.79 15.58
N SER A 137 -0.20 14.63 14.35
CA SER A 137 1.21 14.86 14.01
C SER A 137 1.62 16.32 14.18
N TYR A 138 0.78 17.27 13.71
CA TYR A 138 1.09 18.71 13.88
C TYR A 138 1.05 19.15 15.35
N LEU A 139 0.11 18.63 16.14
CA LEU A 139 0.07 18.91 17.57
C LEU A 139 1.33 18.41 18.29
N ALA A 140 1.84 17.24 17.95
CA ALA A 140 3.08 16.71 18.51
C ALA A 140 4.28 17.62 18.19
N ILE A 141 4.40 18.08 16.95
CA ILE A 141 5.46 19.04 16.53
C ILE A 141 5.33 20.36 17.29
N VAL A 142 4.13 20.94 17.36
CA VAL A 142 3.88 22.20 18.07
C VAL A 142 4.24 22.07 19.55
N ASN A 143 3.86 20.98 20.21
CA ASN A 143 4.19 20.73 21.60
C ASN A 143 5.70 20.57 21.83
N LEU A 144 6.38 19.85 20.91
CA LEU A 144 7.84 19.74 20.97
C LEU A 144 8.52 21.11 20.89
N LEU A 145 8.12 21.95 19.93
CA LEU A 145 8.68 23.30 19.76
C LEU A 145 8.39 24.19 20.97
N ARG A 146 7.21 24.11 21.58
CA ARG A 146 6.88 24.89 22.80
C ARG A 146 7.72 24.51 24.02
N ASN A 147 8.16 23.25 24.07
CA ASN A 147 9.02 22.79 25.17
C ASN A 147 10.52 23.13 24.97
N LEU A 148 10.89 23.64 23.81
CA LEU A 148 12.25 24.07 23.49
C LEU A 148 12.48 25.58 23.67
N ILE A 149 11.43 26.34 23.94
CA ILE A 149 11.43 27.79 24.22
C ILE A 149 11.16 28.02 25.70
#